data_c5fc7891f232247dc04bfdcd356e9f10
#
_entry.id   c5fc7891f232247dc04bfdcd356e9f10
#
_cell.length_a   1.000
_cell.length_b   1.000
_cell.length_c   1.000
_cell.angle_alpha   90.00
_cell.angle_beta   90.00
_cell.angle_gamma   90.00
#
_symmetry.space_group_name_H-M   'P 1'
#
loop_
_entity.id
_entity.type
_entity.pdbx_description
1 polymer ?
#
loop_
_entity_poly.entity_id
_entity_poly.type
_entity_poly.pdbx_seq_one_letter_code
_entity_poly.pdbx_strand_id
1 'polypeptide(L)'
;MERILTIKPSSLTEPQMDKVNRLASLGFEQTEAEMYQDTKNHVLESEQIQLGYVDEELKGFALYSSCIGGLAIDLVGIVVEPRYQGRGFGSRLLAHYVDNNQPDYLTAYTRNPYTVGILNQYNGTFPVNSSEELESIAGDMEGSELIDGVAYHIGRYGQNGLYGANDPASRCLRGDDIALKERFSKLSDPGSALVLAAKVD
;
A
#
# COMPACT_ATOMS: atom_id res chain seq x y z
N MET A 1 -1.83 -10.47 -22.85
CA MET A 1 -2.19 -11.47 -21.79
C MET A 1 -1.73 -10.93 -20.43
N GLU A 2 -2.57 -11.00 -19.40
CA GLU A 2 -2.19 -10.60 -18.02
C GLU A 2 -1.55 -11.79 -17.28
N ARG A 3 -0.50 -11.52 -16.50
CA ARG A 3 0.21 -12.51 -15.68
C ARG A 3 0.73 -11.85 -14.42
N ILE A 4 0.53 -12.51 -13.27
CA ILE A 4 1.07 -12.09 -11.98
C ILE A 4 2.08 -13.14 -11.51
N LEU A 5 3.25 -12.69 -11.08
CA LEU A 5 4.30 -13.53 -10.51
C LEU A 5 4.57 -13.08 -9.08
N THR A 6 4.62 -14.01 -8.14
CA THR A 6 5.07 -13.77 -6.76
C THR A 6 6.44 -14.39 -6.59
N ILE A 7 7.42 -13.61 -6.19
CA ILE A 7 8.81 -14.04 -6.01
C ILE A 7 9.41 -13.44 -4.72
N LYS A 8 10.50 -14.00 -4.28
CA LYS A 8 11.31 -13.37 -3.22
C LYS A 8 12.09 -12.18 -3.80
N PRO A 9 12.24 -11.08 -3.06
CA PRO A 9 13.02 -9.92 -3.51
C PRO A 9 14.45 -10.27 -3.96
N SER A 10 15.08 -11.21 -3.27
CA SER A 10 16.43 -11.69 -3.61
C SER A 10 16.52 -12.41 -4.96
N SER A 11 15.40 -12.76 -5.58
CA SER A 11 15.32 -13.38 -6.91
C SER A 11 15.13 -12.37 -8.04
N LEU A 12 14.96 -11.07 -7.71
CA LEU A 12 14.88 -10.02 -8.73
C LEU A 12 16.20 -9.87 -9.48
N THR A 13 16.11 -9.83 -10.79
CA THR A 13 17.25 -9.43 -11.63
C THR A 13 17.38 -7.91 -11.67
N GLU A 14 18.60 -7.39 -11.98
CA GLU A 14 18.79 -5.94 -12.16
C GLU A 14 17.80 -5.31 -13.15
N PRO A 15 17.56 -5.89 -14.36
CA PRO A 15 16.56 -5.33 -15.26
C PRO A 15 15.12 -5.30 -14.72
N GLN A 16 14.77 -6.24 -13.83
CA GLN A 16 13.47 -6.21 -13.14
C GLN A 16 13.42 -5.12 -12.07
N MET A 17 14.50 -4.94 -11.31
CA MET A 17 14.63 -3.88 -10.33
C MET A 17 14.51 -2.49 -10.97
N ASP A 18 15.16 -2.28 -12.12
CA ASP A 18 15.05 -1.03 -12.88
C ASP A 18 13.60 -0.75 -13.31
N LYS A 19 12.88 -1.78 -13.77
CA LYS A 19 11.46 -1.64 -14.12
C LYS A 19 10.58 -1.33 -12.91
N VAL A 20 10.85 -1.95 -11.76
CA VAL A 20 10.15 -1.67 -10.49
C VAL A 20 10.40 -0.22 -10.07
N ASN A 21 11.67 0.23 -10.09
CA ASN A 21 12.02 1.61 -9.78
C ASN A 21 11.35 2.61 -10.73
N ARG A 22 11.35 2.32 -12.03
CA ARG A 22 10.66 3.16 -13.01
C ARG A 22 9.16 3.27 -12.72
N LEU A 23 8.50 2.18 -12.35
CA LEU A 23 7.08 2.23 -11.96
C LEU A 23 6.87 3.03 -10.68
N ALA A 24 7.75 2.87 -9.69
CA ALA A 24 7.70 3.66 -8.46
C ALA A 24 7.84 5.16 -8.77
N SER A 25 8.84 5.54 -9.58
CA SER A 25 9.04 6.93 -9.98
C SER A 25 7.81 7.55 -10.66
N LEU A 26 7.16 6.79 -11.55
CA LEU A 26 5.91 7.22 -12.19
C LEU A 26 4.74 7.33 -11.20
N GLY A 27 4.65 6.40 -10.25
CA GLY A 27 3.57 6.37 -9.25
C GLY A 27 3.65 7.49 -8.22
N PHE A 28 4.88 7.91 -7.87
CA PHE A 28 5.15 8.96 -6.89
C PHE A 28 5.49 10.31 -7.54
N GLU A 29 5.48 10.39 -8.89
CA GLU A 29 5.79 11.61 -9.65
C GLU A 29 7.17 12.17 -9.31
N GLN A 30 8.16 11.29 -9.11
CA GLN A 30 9.56 11.60 -8.83
C GLN A 30 10.46 11.06 -9.95
N THR A 31 11.72 11.46 -9.97
CA THR A 31 12.69 10.90 -10.93
C THR A 31 13.14 9.49 -10.52
N GLU A 32 13.55 8.68 -11.49
CA GLU A 32 14.10 7.34 -11.22
C GLU A 32 15.32 7.38 -10.30
N ALA A 33 16.15 8.44 -10.42
CA ALA A 33 17.34 8.60 -9.59
C ALA A 33 17.00 8.91 -8.13
N GLU A 34 15.99 9.74 -7.87
CA GLU A 34 15.52 10.07 -6.53
C GLU A 34 14.88 8.87 -5.84
N MET A 35 14.10 8.06 -6.59
CA MET A 35 13.39 6.91 -6.06
C MET A 35 14.25 5.67 -5.88
N TYR A 36 15.41 5.56 -6.56
CA TYR A 36 16.13 4.28 -6.68
C TYR A 36 16.50 3.66 -5.33
N GLN A 37 17.10 4.45 -4.43
CA GLN A 37 17.55 3.91 -3.15
C GLN A 37 16.38 3.54 -2.24
N ASP A 38 15.34 4.38 -2.22
CA ASP A 38 14.13 4.13 -1.43
C ASP A 38 13.38 2.88 -1.95
N THR A 39 13.13 2.81 -3.25
CA THR A 39 12.50 1.64 -3.88
C THR A 39 13.29 0.37 -3.61
N LYS A 40 14.62 0.42 -3.75
CA LYS A 40 15.49 -0.74 -3.51
C LYS A 40 15.43 -1.19 -2.06
N ASN A 41 15.47 -0.27 -1.11
CA ASN A 41 15.37 -0.60 0.31
C ASN A 41 14.03 -1.27 0.63
N HIS A 42 12.91 -0.67 0.22
CA HIS A 42 11.58 -1.25 0.44
C HIS A 42 11.42 -2.64 -0.17
N VAL A 43 11.95 -2.84 -1.39
CA VAL A 43 11.95 -4.15 -2.04
C VAL A 43 12.75 -5.17 -1.24
N LEU A 44 13.98 -4.81 -0.83
CA LEU A 44 14.87 -5.76 -0.12
C LEU A 44 14.42 -6.06 1.32
N GLU A 45 13.73 -5.14 1.96
CA GLU A 45 13.14 -5.31 3.30
C GLU A 45 11.84 -6.08 3.29
N SER A 46 11.20 -6.23 2.12
CA SER A 46 9.98 -7.01 1.97
C SER A 46 10.28 -8.51 1.91
N GLU A 47 9.32 -9.33 2.35
CA GLU A 47 9.42 -10.80 2.25
C GLU A 47 9.06 -11.32 0.86
N GLN A 48 8.10 -10.67 0.21
CA GLN A 48 7.60 -11.06 -1.11
C GLN A 48 7.33 -9.83 -1.97
N ILE A 49 7.57 -9.99 -3.27
CA ILE A 49 7.16 -9.04 -4.30
C ILE A 49 6.30 -9.72 -5.34
N GLN A 50 5.18 -9.08 -5.68
CA GLN A 50 4.40 -9.43 -6.87
C GLN A 50 4.74 -8.51 -8.03
N LEU A 51 4.87 -9.11 -9.20
CA LEU A 51 5.11 -8.43 -10.47
C LEU A 51 3.94 -8.70 -11.40
N GLY A 52 3.18 -7.66 -11.73
CA GLY A 52 2.03 -7.75 -12.62
C GLY A 52 2.36 -7.31 -14.06
N TYR A 53 2.22 -8.21 -15.01
CA TYR A 53 2.54 -8.00 -16.41
C TYR A 53 1.28 -7.96 -17.26
N VAL A 54 1.29 -7.11 -18.29
CA VAL A 54 0.33 -7.11 -19.38
C VAL A 54 1.14 -7.09 -20.67
N ASP A 55 0.92 -8.09 -21.56
CA ASP A 55 1.65 -8.24 -22.82
C ASP A 55 3.18 -8.16 -22.64
N GLU A 56 3.70 -8.91 -21.65
CA GLU A 56 5.11 -9.01 -21.24
C GLU A 56 5.72 -7.70 -20.68
N GLU A 57 4.94 -6.64 -20.54
CA GLU A 57 5.38 -5.40 -19.91
C GLU A 57 4.92 -5.34 -18.45
N LEU A 58 5.83 -4.98 -17.54
CA LEU A 58 5.52 -4.74 -16.13
C LEU A 58 4.61 -3.52 -15.98
N LYS A 59 3.42 -3.70 -15.40
CA LYS A 59 2.38 -2.67 -15.27
C LYS A 59 2.01 -2.34 -13.82
N GLY A 60 2.49 -3.15 -12.89
CA GLY A 60 2.34 -2.90 -11.46
C GLY A 60 3.15 -3.89 -10.65
N PHE A 61 3.38 -3.53 -9.40
CA PHE A 61 3.96 -4.41 -8.40
C PHE A 61 3.32 -4.16 -7.03
N ALA A 62 3.44 -5.14 -6.14
CA ALA A 62 3.07 -5.01 -4.74
C ALA A 62 4.10 -5.71 -3.86
N LEU A 63 4.34 -5.16 -2.66
CA LEU A 63 5.30 -5.63 -1.68
C LEU A 63 4.57 -6.08 -0.43
N TYR A 64 4.99 -7.20 0.16
CA TYR A 64 4.34 -7.80 1.32
C TYR A 64 5.37 -8.24 2.35
N SER A 65 5.03 -8.08 3.62
CA SER A 65 5.79 -8.58 4.77
C SER A 65 4.86 -9.08 5.87
N SER A 66 5.29 -10.08 6.61
CA SER A 66 4.58 -10.50 7.82
C SER A 66 4.71 -9.42 8.89
N CYS A 67 3.64 -9.19 9.64
CA CYS A 67 3.63 -8.27 10.77
C CYS A 67 2.85 -8.86 11.96
N ILE A 68 2.89 -8.18 13.10
CA ILE A 68 2.18 -8.57 14.34
C ILE A 68 2.46 -10.06 14.68
N GLY A 69 3.74 -10.46 14.67
CA GLY A 69 4.14 -11.83 15.00
C GLY A 69 3.64 -12.90 14.00
N GLY A 70 3.34 -12.50 12.76
CA GLY A 70 2.84 -13.39 11.71
C GLY A 70 1.30 -13.49 11.65
N LEU A 71 0.59 -12.75 12.50
CA LEU A 71 -0.88 -12.72 12.51
C LEU A 71 -1.45 -11.99 11.29
N ALA A 72 -0.76 -10.97 10.82
CA ALA A 72 -1.19 -10.15 9.69
C ALA A 72 -0.10 -10.03 8.62
N ILE A 73 -0.53 -9.69 7.41
CA ILE A 73 0.35 -9.34 6.30
C ILE A 73 0.22 -7.84 6.01
N ASP A 74 1.34 -7.15 6.08
CA ASP A 74 1.43 -5.76 5.68
C ASP A 74 1.61 -5.64 4.16
N LEU A 75 0.72 -4.91 3.50
CA LEU A 75 0.88 -4.41 2.15
C LEU A 75 1.83 -3.21 2.22
N VAL A 76 3.14 -3.49 2.23
CA VAL A 76 4.21 -2.49 2.36
C VAL A 76 4.14 -1.42 1.27
N GLY A 77 3.73 -1.82 0.07
CA GLY A 77 3.54 -0.91 -1.05
C GLY A 77 2.82 -1.54 -2.22
N ILE A 78 2.08 -0.73 -2.96
CA ILE A 78 1.45 -1.14 -4.22
C ILE A 78 1.54 0.01 -5.21
N VAL A 79 2.09 -0.28 -6.37
CA VAL A 79 2.23 0.69 -7.45
C VAL A 79 1.67 0.10 -8.75
N VAL A 80 0.85 0.88 -9.42
CA VAL A 80 0.27 0.55 -10.73
C VAL A 80 0.59 1.67 -11.69
N GLU A 81 1.07 1.33 -12.91
CA GLU A 81 1.31 2.30 -13.97
C GLU A 81 0.08 3.22 -14.14
N PRO A 82 0.24 4.55 -14.22
CA PRO A 82 -0.89 5.50 -14.24
C PRO A 82 -1.98 5.18 -15.27
N ARG A 83 -1.60 4.67 -16.45
CA ARG A 83 -2.56 4.29 -17.51
C ARG A 83 -3.39 3.05 -17.19
N TYR A 84 -2.97 2.27 -16.20
CA TYR A 84 -3.65 1.05 -15.73
C TYR A 84 -4.40 1.23 -14.42
N GLN A 85 -4.27 2.41 -13.78
CA GLN A 85 -5.03 2.77 -12.59
C GLN A 85 -6.52 2.90 -12.90
N GLY A 86 -7.37 2.71 -11.88
CA GLY A 86 -8.83 2.77 -12.02
C GLY A 86 -9.45 1.60 -12.80
N ARG A 87 -8.67 0.60 -13.18
CA ARG A 87 -9.11 -0.61 -13.93
C ARG A 87 -9.07 -1.89 -13.08
N GLY A 88 -8.99 -1.75 -11.77
CA GLY A 88 -8.93 -2.87 -10.83
C GLY A 88 -7.61 -3.65 -10.82
N PHE A 89 -6.54 -3.15 -11.45
CA PHE A 89 -5.27 -3.88 -11.52
C PHE A 89 -4.64 -4.08 -10.15
N GLY A 90 -4.64 -3.06 -9.27
CA GLY A 90 -4.18 -3.17 -7.89
C GLY A 90 -5.00 -4.18 -7.08
N SER A 91 -6.33 -4.18 -7.23
CA SER A 91 -7.20 -5.17 -6.58
C SER A 91 -6.88 -6.60 -7.03
N ARG A 92 -6.56 -6.81 -8.32
CA ARG A 92 -6.16 -8.14 -8.80
C ARG A 92 -4.80 -8.60 -8.29
N LEU A 93 -3.83 -7.67 -8.13
CA LEU A 93 -2.56 -7.99 -7.46
C LEU A 93 -2.82 -8.50 -6.04
N LEU A 94 -3.58 -7.74 -5.25
CA LEU A 94 -3.88 -8.12 -3.87
C LEU A 94 -4.71 -9.41 -3.80
N ALA A 95 -5.74 -9.57 -4.62
CA ALA A 95 -6.55 -10.79 -4.66
C ALA A 95 -5.68 -12.02 -5.00
N HIS A 96 -4.80 -11.92 -5.99
CA HIS A 96 -3.87 -13.00 -6.32
C HIS A 96 -2.96 -13.36 -5.13
N TYR A 97 -2.52 -12.37 -4.33
CA TYR A 97 -1.75 -12.65 -3.12
C TYR A 97 -2.57 -13.40 -2.09
N VAL A 98 -3.77 -12.90 -1.81
CA VAL A 98 -4.70 -13.48 -0.82
C VAL A 98 -5.08 -14.91 -1.19
N ASP A 99 -5.43 -15.17 -2.45
CA ASP A 99 -5.83 -16.51 -2.93
C ASP A 99 -4.70 -17.55 -2.74
N ASN A 100 -3.44 -17.14 -2.84
CA ASN A 100 -2.31 -18.05 -2.73
C ASN A 100 -1.73 -18.18 -1.30
N ASN A 101 -1.95 -17.21 -0.42
CA ASN A 101 -1.34 -17.17 0.91
C ASN A 101 -2.37 -17.25 2.06
N GLN A 102 -3.64 -16.95 1.80
CA GLN A 102 -4.77 -17.02 2.74
C GLN A 102 -4.46 -16.40 4.11
N PRO A 103 -4.02 -15.11 4.17
CA PRO A 103 -3.77 -14.45 5.44
C PRO A 103 -5.10 -14.20 6.18
N ASP A 104 -5.06 -14.20 7.51
CA ASP A 104 -6.24 -13.84 8.32
C ASP A 104 -6.53 -12.34 8.24
N TYR A 105 -5.47 -11.52 8.25
CA TYR A 105 -5.57 -10.06 8.19
C TYR A 105 -4.59 -9.46 7.19
N LEU A 106 -5.02 -8.34 6.60
CA LEU A 106 -4.18 -7.44 5.81
C LEU A 106 -4.05 -6.11 6.53
N THR A 107 -2.86 -5.52 6.50
CA THR A 107 -2.61 -4.16 6.98
C THR A 107 -1.97 -3.31 5.89
N ALA A 108 -1.99 -2.01 6.05
CA ALA A 108 -1.22 -1.08 5.21
C ALA A 108 -1.05 0.27 5.89
N TYR A 109 0.09 0.92 5.65
CA TYR A 109 0.27 2.35 5.89
C TYR A 109 -0.02 3.11 4.60
N THR A 110 -0.86 4.14 4.66
CA THR A 110 -1.21 4.84 3.42
C THR A 110 -1.54 6.31 3.60
N ARG A 111 -1.20 7.10 2.59
CA ARG A 111 -1.75 8.44 2.33
C ARG A 111 -2.63 8.42 1.08
N ASN A 112 -2.77 7.25 0.44
CA ASN A 112 -3.51 7.14 -0.81
C ASN A 112 -4.90 6.56 -0.56
N PRO A 113 -5.97 7.34 -0.78
CA PRO A 113 -7.35 6.87 -0.63
C PRO A 113 -7.69 5.65 -1.49
N TYR A 114 -7.01 5.46 -2.62
CA TYR A 114 -7.23 4.27 -3.45
C TYR A 114 -6.80 2.97 -2.75
N THR A 115 -5.79 3.02 -1.87
CA THR A 115 -5.38 1.86 -1.06
C THR A 115 -6.51 1.43 -0.13
N VAL A 116 -7.24 2.39 0.45
CA VAL A 116 -8.45 2.08 1.24
C VAL A 116 -9.47 1.33 0.40
N GLY A 117 -9.72 1.79 -0.83
CA GLY A 117 -10.64 1.12 -1.76
C GLY A 117 -10.20 -0.29 -2.14
N ILE A 118 -8.88 -0.53 -2.23
CA ILE A 118 -8.33 -1.86 -2.53
C ILE A 118 -8.55 -2.81 -1.33
N LEU A 119 -8.33 -2.37 -0.10
CA LEU A 119 -8.55 -3.20 1.09
C LEU A 119 -10.05 -3.36 1.39
N ASN A 120 -10.88 -2.39 1.06
CA ASN A 120 -12.33 -2.42 1.34
C ASN A 120 -13.12 -3.46 0.51
N GLN A 121 -12.43 -4.23 -0.34
CA GLN A 121 -13.03 -5.41 -1.00
C GLN A 121 -13.14 -6.62 -0.07
N TYR A 122 -12.49 -6.59 1.11
CA TYR A 122 -12.53 -7.64 2.13
C TYR A 122 -13.54 -7.31 3.24
N ASN A 123 -13.79 -8.28 4.13
CA ASN A 123 -14.83 -8.14 5.17
C ASN A 123 -14.42 -7.18 6.29
N GLY A 124 -14.86 -5.95 6.13
CA GLY A 124 -14.55 -4.87 7.02
C GLY A 124 -13.13 -4.33 6.78
N THR A 125 -13.02 -3.01 6.82
CA THR A 125 -11.73 -2.31 6.73
C THR A 125 -11.72 -1.20 7.77
N PHE A 126 -10.81 -1.32 8.75
CA PHE A 126 -10.55 -0.23 9.67
C PHE A 126 -9.82 0.90 8.90
N PRO A 127 -10.16 2.16 9.09
CA PRO A 127 -11.17 2.68 9.99
C PRO A 127 -12.55 2.93 9.33
N VAL A 128 -12.83 2.37 8.15
CA VAL A 128 -14.08 2.63 7.40
C VAL A 128 -15.26 1.86 7.99
N ASN A 129 -15.10 0.56 8.19
CA ASN A 129 -16.07 -0.35 8.78
C ASN A 129 -15.40 -1.03 9.99
N SER A 130 -15.13 -0.26 11.04
CA SER A 130 -14.34 -0.73 12.18
C SER A 130 -15.09 -1.74 13.05
N SER A 131 -14.35 -2.76 13.46
CA SER A 131 -14.65 -3.60 14.62
C SER A 131 -13.55 -3.42 15.66
N GLU A 132 -13.82 -3.76 16.92
CA GLU A 132 -12.80 -3.74 17.99
C GLU A 132 -11.58 -4.60 17.63
N GLU A 133 -11.80 -5.72 16.92
CA GLU A 133 -10.76 -6.60 16.41
C GLU A 133 -9.83 -5.89 15.41
N LEU A 134 -10.39 -5.21 14.40
CA LEU A 134 -9.61 -4.49 13.39
C LEU A 134 -8.93 -3.23 13.96
N GLU A 135 -9.56 -2.57 14.93
CA GLU A 135 -8.94 -1.47 15.66
C GLU A 135 -7.72 -1.95 16.46
N SER A 136 -7.82 -3.12 17.11
CA SER A 136 -6.69 -3.74 17.81
C SER A 136 -5.56 -4.08 16.84
N ILE A 137 -5.85 -4.74 15.70
CA ILE A 137 -4.86 -5.07 14.67
C ILE A 137 -4.16 -3.79 14.16
N ALA A 138 -4.90 -2.74 13.85
CA ALA A 138 -4.31 -1.47 13.38
C ALA A 138 -3.48 -0.78 14.47
N GLY A 139 -3.90 -0.88 15.74
CA GLY A 139 -3.18 -0.34 16.89
C GLY A 139 -1.88 -1.08 17.20
N ASP A 140 -1.82 -2.38 16.91
CA ASP A 140 -0.64 -3.24 17.12
C ASP A 140 0.41 -3.11 16.00
N MET A 141 0.12 -2.37 14.94
CA MET A 141 1.09 -2.08 13.89
C MET A 141 2.22 -1.21 14.44
N GLU A 142 3.47 -1.50 14.02
CA GLU A 142 4.65 -0.80 14.50
C GLU A 142 4.56 0.73 14.29
N GLY A 143 4.75 1.49 15.37
CA GLY A 143 4.68 2.95 15.35
C GLY A 143 3.28 3.52 15.17
N SER A 144 2.23 2.69 15.31
CA SER A 144 0.84 3.11 15.26
C SER A 144 0.44 3.84 16.55
N GLU A 145 -0.32 4.90 16.41
CA GLU A 145 -0.95 5.67 17.49
C GLU A 145 -2.45 5.81 17.23
N LEU A 146 -3.28 5.43 18.18
CA LEU A 146 -4.74 5.64 18.12
C LEU A 146 -5.10 7.06 18.56
N ILE A 147 -5.65 7.84 17.63
CA ILE A 147 -6.12 9.21 17.85
C ILE A 147 -7.59 9.29 17.44
N ASP A 148 -8.48 9.57 18.38
CA ASP A 148 -9.93 9.64 18.17
C ASP A 148 -10.51 8.37 17.49
N GLY A 149 -10.01 7.19 17.87
CA GLY A 149 -10.46 5.90 17.30
C GLY A 149 -9.98 5.64 15.87
N VAL A 150 -8.93 6.33 15.43
CA VAL A 150 -8.27 6.12 14.13
C VAL A 150 -6.78 5.90 14.36
N ALA A 151 -6.21 4.89 13.72
CA ALA A 151 -4.80 4.57 13.83
C ALA A 151 -3.97 5.36 12.81
N TYR A 152 -2.93 6.03 13.29
CA TYR A 152 -1.98 6.78 12.47
C TYR A 152 -0.55 6.36 12.80
N HIS A 153 0.33 6.43 11.83
CA HIS A 153 1.78 6.38 12.05
C HIS A 153 2.36 7.76 11.76
N ILE A 154 2.81 8.44 12.82
CA ILE A 154 3.39 9.78 12.70
C ILE A 154 4.82 9.67 12.17
N GLY A 155 5.12 10.42 11.12
CA GLY A 155 6.46 10.48 10.52
C GLY A 155 6.89 9.24 9.72
N ARG A 156 5.96 8.35 9.32
CA ARG A 156 6.25 7.12 8.54
C ARG A 156 7.12 7.38 7.31
N TYR A 157 6.89 8.47 6.60
CA TYR A 157 7.54 8.81 5.34
C TYR A 157 8.57 9.95 5.48
N GLY A 158 9.00 10.24 6.72
CA GLY A 158 9.95 11.31 6.98
C GLY A 158 9.40 12.73 6.74
N GLN A 159 10.23 13.73 6.92
CA GLN A 159 9.80 15.16 6.91
C GLN A 159 9.24 15.62 5.56
N ASN A 160 9.70 15.06 4.45
CA ASN A 160 9.30 15.49 3.10
C ASN A 160 8.09 14.72 2.55
N GLY A 161 7.66 13.66 3.25
CA GLY A 161 6.62 12.76 2.77
C GLY A 161 7.03 11.96 1.52
N LEU A 162 6.17 11.02 1.12
CA LEU A 162 6.42 10.14 -0.03
C LEU A 162 6.05 10.77 -1.37
N TYR A 163 5.08 11.69 -1.38
CA TYR A 163 4.44 12.20 -2.60
C TYR A 163 4.81 13.65 -2.95
N GLY A 164 5.62 14.32 -2.15
CA GLY A 164 5.95 15.73 -2.36
C GLY A 164 4.70 16.62 -2.49
N ALA A 165 4.70 17.50 -3.50
CA ALA A 165 3.58 18.42 -3.75
C ALA A 165 2.28 17.73 -4.26
N ASN A 166 2.36 16.48 -4.70
CA ASN A 166 1.26 15.74 -5.31
C ASN A 166 0.62 14.73 -4.35
N ASP A 167 0.69 14.98 -3.05
CA ASP A 167 0.14 14.12 -2.01
C ASP A 167 -1.33 13.74 -2.29
N PRO A 168 -1.62 12.44 -2.49
CA PRO A 168 -2.97 11.98 -2.78
C PRO A 168 -3.95 12.17 -1.62
N ALA A 169 -3.47 12.29 -0.37
CA ALA A 169 -4.31 12.63 0.78
C ALA A 169 -4.96 14.01 0.63
N SER A 170 -4.30 14.94 -0.05
CA SER A 170 -4.83 16.27 -0.35
C SER A 170 -5.81 16.28 -1.54
N ARG A 171 -5.72 15.27 -2.42
CA ARG A 171 -6.64 15.10 -3.54
C ARG A 171 -7.94 14.53 -3.00
N CYS A 172 -8.85 15.42 -2.62
CA CYS A 172 -10.18 14.99 -2.18
C CYS A 172 -10.76 13.91 -3.08
N LEU A 173 -11.04 12.75 -2.49
CA LEU A 173 -11.84 11.73 -3.14
C LEU A 173 -13.07 12.37 -3.79
N ARG A 174 -13.22 12.16 -5.07
CA ARG A 174 -14.48 12.41 -5.78
C ARG A 174 -15.43 11.30 -5.39
N GLY A 175 -15.98 11.35 -4.22
CA GLY A 175 -16.90 10.35 -3.68
C GLY A 175 -17.55 10.90 -2.42
N ASP A 176 -18.64 10.31 -2.03
CA ASP A 176 -19.50 10.80 -0.94
C ASP A 176 -19.02 10.38 0.45
N ASP A 177 -17.85 9.72 0.57
CA ASP A 177 -17.33 9.31 1.87
C ASP A 177 -16.69 10.48 2.61
N ILE A 178 -17.56 11.27 3.28
CA ILE A 178 -17.17 12.43 4.08
C ILE A 178 -16.25 11.99 5.24
N ALA A 179 -16.52 10.82 5.84
CA ALA A 179 -15.76 10.34 6.97
C ALA A 179 -14.32 10.00 6.59
N LEU A 180 -14.11 9.39 5.42
CA LEU A 180 -12.77 9.10 4.91
C LEU A 180 -12.02 10.38 4.56
N LYS A 181 -12.69 11.36 3.95
CA LYS A 181 -12.10 12.69 3.70
C LYS A 181 -11.64 13.36 4.98
N GLU A 182 -12.45 13.32 6.02
CA GLU A 182 -12.11 13.92 7.32
C GLU A 182 -10.88 13.24 7.93
N ARG A 183 -10.76 11.91 7.85
CA ARG A 183 -9.59 11.17 8.33
C ARG A 183 -8.32 11.56 7.60
N PHE A 184 -8.36 11.64 6.28
CA PHE A 184 -7.21 12.10 5.48
C PHE A 184 -6.90 13.58 5.70
N SER A 185 -7.88 14.42 5.97
CA SER A 185 -7.66 15.85 6.26
C SER A 185 -6.90 16.07 7.57
N LYS A 186 -6.95 15.12 8.51
CA LYS A 186 -6.17 15.15 9.76
C LYS A 186 -4.68 14.81 9.56
N LEU A 187 -4.29 14.26 8.41
CA LEU A 187 -2.90 14.01 8.04
C LEU A 187 -2.21 15.31 7.56
N SER A 188 -2.13 16.33 8.41
CA SER A 188 -1.51 17.61 8.11
C SER A 188 0.01 17.50 7.88
N ASP A 189 0.65 16.54 8.54
CA ASP A 189 2.06 16.23 8.32
C ASP A 189 2.21 15.30 7.11
N PRO A 190 2.97 15.71 6.05
CA PRO A 190 3.17 14.90 4.85
C PRO A 190 3.90 13.58 5.11
N GLY A 191 4.63 13.49 6.22
CA GLY A 191 5.33 12.27 6.64
C GLY A 191 4.44 11.24 7.31
N SER A 192 3.23 11.60 7.77
CA SER A 192 2.35 10.70 8.50
C SER A 192 1.47 9.85 7.57
N ALA A 193 1.05 8.70 8.04
CA ALA A 193 0.18 7.77 7.31
C ALA A 193 -1.04 7.37 8.13
N LEU A 194 -2.14 7.06 7.44
CA LEU A 194 -3.26 6.31 7.99
C LEU A 194 -2.88 4.84 8.06
N VAL A 195 -3.19 4.17 9.16
CA VAL A 195 -3.02 2.72 9.31
C VAL A 195 -4.35 2.03 8.98
N LEU A 196 -4.29 1.06 8.10
CA LEU A 196 -5.43 0.25 7.69
C LEU A 196 -5.30 -1.17 8.23
N ALA A 197 -6.43 -1.79 8.54
CA ALA A 197 -6.53 -3.22 8.78
C ALA A 197 -7.80 -3.78 8.11
N ALA A 198 -7.70 -4.95 7.48
CA ALA A 198 -8.83 -5.62 6.87
C ALA A 198 -8.80 -7.12 7.24
N LYS A 199 -9.98 -7.71 7.46
CA LYS A 199 -10.12 -9.15 7.69
C LYS A 199 -10.33 -9.85 6.35
N VAL A 200 -9.56 -10.90 6.12
CA VAL A 200 -9.72 -11.79 4.97
C VAL A 200 -10.54 -12.99 5.43
N ASP A 201 -11.53 -13.40 4.65
CA ASP A 201 -12.38 -14.58 4.92
C ASP A 201 -11.80 -15.84 4.31
#